data_aa9edbda395718e0cd42ce027d960154
#
_entry.id   aa9edbda395718e0cd42ce027d960154
#
_cell.length_a   1.000
_cell.length_b   1.000
_cell.length_c   1.000
_cell.angle_alpha   90.00
_cell.angle_beta   90.00
_cell.angle_gamma   90.00
#
_symmetry.space_group_name_H-M   'P 1'
#
loop_
_entity.id
_entity.type
_entity.pdbx_description
1 polymer ?
#
loop_
_entity_poly.entity_id
_entity_poly.type
_entity_poly.pdbx_seq_one_letter_code
_entity_poly.pdbx_strand_id
1 'polypeptide(L)'
;MEQRTTETLASLSVTTIRSVRQLVATLSGGQRQSVAVARAVLWNNRVVFLDEPTAALGVAQTRQVLDLVKRLGEQGLAVVLVSHNLSDVFEVADRITVLRLGRNVGVYEKSATNEQEIVQAITFGEQEAEASA
;
A
#
# COMPACT_ATOMS: atom_id res chain seq x y z
N MET A 1 12.56 17.91 -15.79
CA MET A 1 11.58 16.84 -15.56
C MET A 1 12.24 15.46 -15.53
N GLU A 2 12.93 15.04 -16.57
CA GLU A 2 13.55 13.71 -16.67
C GLU A 2 14.50 13.40 -15.49
N GLN A 3 15.38 14.34 -15.14
CA GLN A 3 16.31 14.17 -14.03
C GLN A 3 15.57 13.93 -12.70
N ARG A 4 14.57 14.74 -12.34
CA ARG A 4 13.79 14.55 -11.13
C ARG A 4 13.05 13.21 -11.12
N THR A 5 12.51 12.80 -12.27
CA THR A 5 11.86 11.49 -12.39
C THR A 5 12.83 10.36 -12.15
N THR A 6 14.04 10.44 -12.75
CA THR A 6 15.10 9.44 -12.57
C THR A 6 15.54 9.38 -11.09
N GLU A 7 15.76 10.52 -10.47
CA GLU A 7 16.14 10.62 -9.04
C GLU A 7 15.06 10.03 -8.13
N THR A 8 13.78 10.33 -8.40
CA THR A 8 12.65 9.78 -7.63
C THR A 8 12.55 8.27 -7.80
N LEU A 9 12.63 7.74 -9.02
CA LEU A 9 12.62 6.29 -9.25
C LEU A 9 13.80 5.60 -8.55
N ALA A 10 14.98 6.22 -8.58
CA ALA A 10 16.16 5.71 -7.90
C ALA A 10 16.01 5.71 -6.37
N SER A 11 15.48 6.80 -5.79
CA SER A 11 15.23 6.89 -4.34
C SER A 11 14.23 5.84 -3.85
N LEU A 12 13.28 5.46 -4.70
CA LEU A 12 12.31 4.41 -4.44
C LEU A 12 12.82 3.01 -4.84
N SER A 13 14.07 2.90 -5.31
CA SER A 13 14.69 1.66 -5.82
C SER A 13 13.86 0.97 -6.91
N VAL A 14 13.17 1.74 -7.74
CA VAL A 14 12.43 1.24 -8.90
C VAL A 14 13.42 1.03 -10.06
N THR A 15 13.98 -0.17 -10.15
CA THR A 15 15.02 -0.53 -11.14
C THR A 15 14.45 -1.19 -12.40
N THR A 16 13.16 -1.53 -12.40
CA THR A 16 12.52 -2.27 -13.48
C THR A 16 12.18 -1.40 -14.71
N ILE A 17 12.26 -0.08 -14.58
CA ILE A 17 12.01 0.88 -15.65
C ILE A 17 13.34 1.29 -16.27
N ARG A 18 13.57 0.88 -17.51
CA ARG A 18 14.86 1.07 -18.21
C ARG A 18 15.06 2.49 -18.74
N SER A 19 13.99 3.22 -19.01
CA SER A 19 14.04 4.57 -19.54
C SER A 19 12.82 5.38 -19.13
N VAL A 20 13.04 6.60 -18.66
CA VAL A 20 11.96 7.55 -18.33
C VAL A 20 11.22 8.07 -19.56
N ARG A 21 11.73 7.80 -20.76
CA ARG A 21 11.08 8.11 -22.04
C ARG A 21 10.21 6.97 -22.59
N GLN A 22 10.20 5.82 -21.91
CA GLN A 22 9.38 4.69 -22.31
C GLN A 22 7.89 5.04 -22.19
N LEU A 23 7.11 4.64 -23.19
CA LEU A 23 5.65 4.83 -23.16
C LEU A 23 5.03 4.00 -22.04
N VAL A 24 4.20 4.62 -21.20
CA VAL A 24 3.53 3.95 -20.08
C VAL A 24 2.67 2.76 -20.54
N ALA A 25 2.11 2.83 -21.73
CA ALA A 25 1.35 1.75 -22.33
C ALA A 25 2.15 0.44 -22.53
N THR A 26 3.48 0.55 -22.67
CA THR A 26 4.37 -0.62 -22.87
C THR A 26 4.89 -1.21 -21.55
N LEU A 27 4.58 -0.59 -20.42
CA LEU A 27 4.98 -1.06 -19.10
C LEU A 27 4.09 -2.22 -18.64
N SER A 28 4.65 -3.12 -17.84
CA SER A 28 3.87 -4.14 -17.10
C SER A 28 2.96 -3.49 -16.06
N GLY A 29 1.97 -4.24 -15.55
CA GLY A 29 1.07 -3.75 -14.50
C GLY A 29 1.82 -3.21 -13.28
N GLY A 30 2.78 -3.99 -12.75
CA GLY A 30 3.61 -3.56 -11.62
C GLY A 30 4.49 -2.35 -11.93
N GLN A 31 5.04 -2.26 -13.14
CA GLN A 31 5.81 -1.07 -13.55
C GLN A 31 4.92 0.18 -13.64
N ARG A 32 3.72 0.05 -14.20
CA ARG A 32 2.74 1.16 -14.21
C ARG A 32 2.38 1.61 -12.81
N GLN A 33 2.16 0.66 -11.88
CA GLN A 33 1.88 0.96 -10.49
C GLN A 33 3.05 1.69 -9.82
N SER A 34 4.29 1.22 -10.02
CA SER A 34 5.49 1.89 -9.52
C SER A 34 5.62 3.33 -10.04
N VAL A 35 5.30 3.57 -11.31
CA VAL A 35 5.27 4.94 -11.88
C VAL A 35 4.19 5.79 -11.23
N ALA A 36 3.00 5.24 -11.00
CA ALA A 36 1.91 5.96 -10.35
C ALA A 36 2.28 6.40 -8.92
N VAL A 37 2.89 5.50 -8.14
CA VAL A 37 3.40 5.80 -6.80
C VAL A 37 4.53 6.83 -6.85
N ALA A 38 5.52 6.66 -7.72
CA ALA A 38 6.62 7.62 -7.89
C ALA A 38 6.11 9.02 -8.26
N ARG A 39 5.08 9.10 -9.10
CA ARG A 39 4.43 10.37 -9.46
C ARG A 39 3.77 11.03 -8.24
N ALA A 40 3.14 10.26 -7.36
CA ALA A 40 2.53 10.79 -6.13
C ALA A 40 3.56 11.40 -5.20
N VAL A 41 4.77 10.84 -5.15
CA VAL A 41 5.88 11.28 -4.28
C VAL A 41 6.67 12.45 -4.87
N LEU A 42 6.72 12.58 -6.20
CA LEU A 42 7.55 13.56 -6.94
C LEU A 42 7.34 15.02 -6.47
N TRP A 43 6.20 15.34 -5.88
CA TRP A 43 5.79 16.69 -5.50
C TRP A 43 5.96 17.00 -4.01
N ASN A 44 6.86 16.32 -3.29
CA ASN A 44 7.12 16.55 -1.86
C ASN A 44 5.87 16.35 -0.97
N ASN A 45 5.04 15.40 -1.27
CA ASN A 45 3.88 15.08 -0.46
C ASN A 45 4.32 14.46 0.87
N ARG A 46 3.60 14.78 1.94
CA ARG A 46 3.80 14.16 3.26
C ARG A 46 2.94 12.92 3.46
N VAL A 47 1.88 12.79 2.67
CA VAL A 47 0.91 11.70 2.76
C VAL A 47 0.66 11.16 1.37
N VAL A 48 0.65 9.84 1.24
CA VAL A 48 0.32 9.12 0.01
C VAL A 48 -0.86 8.21 0.27
N PHE A 49 -1.88 8.29 -0.57
CA PHE A 49 -3.04 7.39 -0.54
C PHE A 49 -2.90 6.38 -1.68
N LEU A 50 -2.99 5.10 -1.34
CA LEU A 50 -2.92 3.98 -2.27
C LEU A 50 -4.20 3.15 -2.13
N ASP A 51 -5.01 3.18 -3.18
CA ASP A 51 -6.26 2.42 -3.24
C ASP A 51 -6.04 1.16 -4.08
N GLU A 52 -6.16 -0.01 -3.44
CA GLU A 52 -5.98 -1.35 -4.04
C GLU A 52 -4.70 -1.46 -4.92
N PRO A 53 -3.51 -1.05 -4.42
CA PRO A 53 -2.32 -0.92 -5.27
C PRO A 53 -1.79 -2.25 -5.80
N THR A 54 -2.18 -3.37 -5.22
CA THR A 54 -1.77 -4.73 -5.58
C THR A 54 -2.84 -5.49 -6.36
N ALA A 55 -4.03 -4.90 -6.57
CA ALA A 55 -5.12 -5.54 -7.29
C ALA A 55 -4.69 -5.92 -8.71
N ALA A 56 -5.07 -7.13 -9.14
CA ALA A 56 -4.77 -7.69 -10.46
C ALA A 56 -3.27 -7.78 -10.81
N LEU A 57 -2.38 -7.78 -9.81
CA LEU A 57 -0.96 -8.01 -9.99
C LEU A 57 -0.61 -9.48 -9.68
N GLY A 58 0.41 -10.00 -10.38
CA GLY A 58 1.00 -11.30 -10.04
C GLY A 58 1.88 -11.21 -8.79
N VAL A 59 2.24 -12.34 -8.21
CA VAL A 59 2.99 -12.43 -6.94
C VAL A 59 4.27 -11.58 -6.93
N ALA A 60 5.06 -11.64 -8.00
CA ALA A 60 6.32 -10.87 -8.08
C ALA A 60 6.07 -9.36 -8.13
N GLN A 61 5.03 -8.92 -8.87
CA GLN A 61 4.67 -7.51 -8.97
C GLN A 61 4.08 -6.98 -7.64
N THR A 62 3.24 -7.78 -6.97
CA THR A 62 2.71 -7.46 -5.64
C THR A 62 3.85 -7.19 -4.66
N ARG A 63 4.84 -8.09 -4.60
CA ARG A 63 6.01 -7.91 -3.74
C ARG A 63 6.76 -6.61 -4.02
N GLN A 64 6.98 -6.28 -5.30
CA GLN A 64 7.62 -5.01 -5.68
C GLN A 64 6.85 -3.78 -5.19
N VAL A 65 5.51 -3.81 -5.27
CA VAL A 65 4.66 -2.71 -4.79
C VAL A 65 4.70 -2.61 -3.26
N LEU A 66 4.63 -3.73 -2.54
CA LEU A 66 4.70 -3.75 -1.07
C LEU A 66 6.07 -3.27 -0.57
N ASP A 67 7.16 -3.68 -1.21
CA ASP A 67 8.50 -3.17 -0.90
C ASP A 67 8.60 -1.66 -1.14
N LEU A 68 7.95 -1.15 -2.17
CA LEU A 68 7.87 0.28 -2.43
C LEU A 68 7.10 1.01 -1.34
N VAL A 69 5.97 0.47 -0.88
CA VAL A 69 5.18 1.02 0.24
C VAL A 69 6.02 1.12 1.52
N LYS A 70 6.78 0.07 1.86
CA LYS A 70 7.71 0.09 3.01
C LYS A 70 8.73 1.21 2.90
N ARG A 71 9.36 1.37 1.73
CA ARG A 71 10.34 2.44 1.50
C ARG A 71 9.75 3.84 1.65
N LEU A 72 8.51 4.05 1.23
CA LEU A 72 7.84 5.33 1.46
C LEU A 72 7.75 5.66 2.95
N GLY A 73 7.36 4.68 3.78
CA GLY A 73 7.34 4.83 5.24
C GLY A 73 8.73 5.10 5.82
N GLU A 74 9.76 4.37 5.37
CA GLU A 74 11.16 4.56 5.79
C GLU A 74 11.71 5.95 5.43
N GLN A 75 11.21 6.55 4.35
CA GLN A 75 11.52 7.93 3.95
C GLN A 75 10.72 8.99 4.73
N GLY A 76 9.91 8.58 5.70
CA GLY A 76 9.12 9.48 6.55
C GLY A 76 7.80 9.95 5.96
N LEU A 77 7.31 9.31 4.89
CA LEU A 77 5.98 9.59 4.37
C LEU A 77 4.92 8.81 5.16
N ALA A 78 3.80 9.46 5.44
CA ALA A 78 2.61 8.76 5.90
C ALA A 78 1.94 8.07 4.70
N VAL A 79 1.70 6.77 4.80
CA VAL A 79 1.03 6.00 3.75
C VAL A 79 -0.30 5.51 4.26
N VAL A 80 -1.36 5.82 3.53
CA VAL A 80 -2.69 5.25 3.73
C VAL A 80 -2.94 4.23 2.62
N LEU A 81 -2.98 2.96 3.01
CA LEU A 81 -3.23 1.85 2.11
C LEU A 81 -4.66 1.36 2.29
N VAL A 82 -5.43 1.33 1.21
CA VAL A 82 -6.73 0.65 1.17
C VAL A 82 -6.54 -0.67 0.43
N SER A 83 -6.88 -1.77 1.07
CA SER A 83 -6.81 -3.11 0.47
C SER A 83 -7.81 -4.06 1.14
N HIS A 84 -8.29 -5.03 0.38
CA HIS A 84 -9.07 -6.16 0.87
C HIS A 84 -8.18 -7.41 1.09
N ASN A 85 -6.91 -7.36 0.71
CA ASN A 85 -5.95 -8.45 0.92
C ASN A 85 -5.25 -8.26 2.27
N LEU A 86 -5.69 -9.01 3.28
CA LEU A 86 -5.14 -8.92 4.64
C LEU A 86 -3.65 -9.29 4.69
N SER A 87 -3.19 -10.24 3.89
CA SER A 87 -1.78 -10.61 3.86
C SER A 87 -0.90 -9.42 3.45
N ASP A 88 -1.31 -8.66 2.43
CA ASP A 88 -0.61 -7.44 2.01
C ASP A 88 -0.65 -6.37 3.11
N VAL A 89 -1.82 -6.19 3.76
CA VAL A 89 -1.99 -5.24 4.86
C VAL A 89 -1.06 -5.59 6.02
N PHE A 90 -1.06 -6.85 6.47
CA PHE A 90 -0.19 -7.31 7.57
C PHE A 90 1.30 -7.26 7.21
N GLU A 91 1.65 -7.27 5.94
CA GLU A 91 3.04 -7.13 5.52
C GLU A 91 3.57 -5.71 5.72
N VAL A 92 2.75 -4.67 5.47
CA VAL A 92 3.25 -3.28 5.37
C VAL A 92 2.69 -2.32 6.39
N ALA A 93 1.53 -2.60 7.02
CA ALA A 93 0.87 -1.67 7.92
C ALA A 93 1.51 -1.65 9.31
N ASP A 94 1.50 -0.49 9.95
CA ASP A 94 1.76 -0.33 11.38
C ASP A 94 0.44 -0.39 12.16
N ARG A 95 -0.61 0.17 11.57
CA ARG A 95 -1.96 0.31 12.14
C ARG A 95 -3.01 -0.06 11.12
N ILE A 96 -4.05 -0.75 11.54
CA ILE A 96 -5.15 -1.22 10.70
C ILE A 96 -6.45 -0.59 11.18
N THR A 97 -7.13 0.12 10.30
CA THR A 97 -8.47 0.65 10.54
C THR A 97 -9.47 -0.18 9.77
N VAL A 98 -10.44 -0.76 10.47
CA VAL A 98 -11.50 -1.57 9.85
C VAL A 98 -12.72 -0.69 9.59
N LEU A 99 -13.11 -0.64 8.31
CA LEU A 99 -14.33 0.02 7.87
C LEU A 99 -15.38 -1.03 7.47
N ARG A 100 -16.60 -0.89 7.97
CA ARG A 100 -17.72 -1.77 7.66
C ARG A 100 -19.00 -0.96 7.49
N LEU A 101 -19.69 -1.17 6.38
CA LEU A 101 -20.97 -0.51 6.08
C LEU A 101 -20.93 1.02 6.28
N GLY A 102 -19.84 1.65 5.84
CA GLY A 102 -19.65 3.10 5.94
C GLY A 102 -19.31 3.62 7.34
N ARG A 103 -18.96 2.74 8.28
CA ARG A 103 -18.56 3.11 9.64
C ARG A 103 -17.18 2.57 9.99
N ASN A 104 -16.46 3.30 10.84
CA ASN A 104 -15.26 2.80 11.49
C ASN A 104 -15.68 1.83 12.59
N VAL A 105 -15.19 0.60 12.51
CA VAL A 105 -15.46 -0.47 13.47
C VAL A 105 -14.39 -0.56 14.53
N GLY A 106 -13.14 -0.25 14.18
CA GLY A 106 -12.03 -0.31 15.11
C GLY A 106 -10.71 0.10 14.48
N VAL A 107 -9.75 0.43 15.33
CA VAL A 107 -8.36 0.72 14.97
C VAL A 107 -7.46 -0.22 15.77
N TYR A 108 -6.63 -0.96 15.09
CA TYR A 108 -5.79 -2.02 15.64
C TYR A 108 -4.32 -1.73 15.38
N GLU A 109 -3.49 -1.85 16.42
CA GLU A 109 -2.04 -1.89 16.23
C GLU A 109 -1.67 -3.27 15.65
N LYS A 110 -0.95 -3.30 14.54
CA LYS A 110 -0.57 -4.57 13.88
C LYS A 110 0.14 -5.54 14.82
N SER A 111 0.99 -5.02 15.71
CA SER A 111 1.76 -5.82 16.68
C SER A 111 0.90 -6.44 17.79
N ALA A 112 -0.33 -5.96 17.97
CA ALA A 112 -1.24 -6.38 19.04
C ALA A 112 -2.49 -7.11 18.51
N THR A 113 -2.57 -7.40 17.21
CA THR A 113 -3.70 -8.06 16.57
C THR A 113 -3.26 -9.17 15.61
N ASN A 114 -4.20 -9.91 15.08
CA ASN A 114 -3.98 -10.96 14.07
C ASN A 114 -5.06 -10.95 13.00
N GLU A 115 -4.85 -11.73 11.93
CA GLU A 115 -5.78 -11.78 10.79
C GLU A 115 -7.18 -12.22 11.20
N GLN A 116 -7.30 -13.17 12.14
CA GLN A 116 -8.61 -13.68 12.58
C GLN A 116 -9.44 -12.59 13.27
N GLU A 117 -8.81 -11.81 14.14
CA GLU A 117 -9.45 -10.67 14.80
C GLU A 117 -9.94 -9.62 13.81
N ILE A 118 -9.10 -9.29 12.82
CA ILE A 118 -9.49 -8.34 11.76
C ILE A 118 -10.65 -8.89 10.91
N VAL A 119 -10.62 -10.18 10.56
CA VAL A 119 -11.74 -10.84 9.83
C VAL A 119 -13.03 -10.79 10.66
N GLN A 120 -12.96 -11.04 11.97
CA GLN A 120 -14.12 -10.94 12.86
C GLN A 120 -14.67 -9.51 12.88
N ALA A 121 -13.81 -8.50 13.02
CA ALA A 121 -14.22 -7.10 12.99
C ALA A 121 -14.88 -6.71 11.66
N ILE A 122 -14.35 -7.18 10.52
CA ILE A 122 -14.96 -6.95 9.20
C ILE A 122 -16.33 -7.62 9.10
N THR A 123 -16.47 -8.83 9.65
CA THR A 123 -17.67 -9.66 9.49
C THR A 123 -18.79 -9.24 10.43
N PHE A 124 -18.47 -9.06 11.70
CA PHE A 124 -19.46 -8.89 12.78
C PHE A 124 -19.51 -7.47 13.37
N GLY A 125 -18.43 -6.70 13.23
CA GLY A 125 -18.27 -5.40 13.91
C GLY A 125 -17.79 -5.54 15.35
N GLU A 126 -17.66 -4.42 16.06
CA GLU A 126 -17.10 -4.34 17.42
C GLU A 126 -17.93 -5.07 18.48
N GLN A 127 -19.25 -5.14 18.32
CA GLN A 127 -20.16 -5.61 19.38
C GLN A 127 -20.19 -7.13 19.59
N GLU A 128 -19.68 -7.92 18.67
CA GLU A 128 -19.68 -9.40 18.81
C GLU A 128 -18.27 -9.97 19.15
N ALA A 129 -17.22 -9.18 18.98
CA ALA A 129 -15.86 -9.59 19.36
C ALA A 129 -15.68 -9.68 20.89
N GLU A 130 -16.36 -8.82 21.67
CA GLU A 130 -16.34 -8.87 23.15
C GLU A 130 -17.22 -9.98 23.75
N ALA A 131 -18.20 -10.49 22.99
CA ALA A 131 -19.10 -11.57 23.47
C ALA A 131 -18.50 -12.97 23.29
N SER A 132 -17.36 -13.11 22.57
CA SER A 132 -16.72 -14.40 22.28
C SER A 132 -15.41 -14.62 23.03
N ALA A 133 -15.00 -13.69 23.88
CA ALA A 133 -13.85 -13.78 24.77
C ALA A 133 -14.29 -14.08 26.21
#